data_7bf68cbe8effed4503125208ff213660
#
_entry.id   7bf68cbe8effed4503125208ff213660
#
_cell.length_a   1.000
_cell.length_b   1.000
_cell.length_c   1.000
_cell.angle_alpha   90.00
_cell.angle_beta   90.00
_cell.angle_gamma   90.00
#
_symmetry.space_group_name_H-M   'P 1'
#
loop_
_entity.id
_entity.type
_entity.pdbx_description
1 polymer ?
#
loop_
_entity_poly.entity_id
_entity_poly.type
_entity_poly.pdbx_seq_one_letter_code
_entity_poly.pdbx_strand_id
1 'polypeptide(L)'
;MSDAKLATNIEDFDYKVLARKYRPIDFNTLIGQDPMVRTLKNAFESGRLAHAFILTGVRGVGKTTTARIIARALNCVGIDGSGDASIEPCGKCEPCQAISEGRLVDVLEMDAASRTGVDDVRELIDGVRYKPVSARFKVYIIDEVHMLSRNAFNALLKTLEEPPAHVKFIFATTEIRKVPVTVLSR
;
A
#
# COMPACT_ATOMS: atom_id res chain seq x y z
N MET A 1 56.13 3.45 28.25
CA MET A 1 55.53 4.34 27.26
C MET A 1 54.36 3.61 26.71
N SER A 2 53.19 3.92 27.26
CA SER A 2 51.92 3.22 27.01
C SER A 2 51.01 4.14 26.24
N ASP A 3 50.80 3.82 24.96
CA ASP A 3 49.81 4.51 24.12
C ASP A 3 48.44 3.93 24.41
N ALA A 4 47.63 4.72 25.13
CA ALA A 4 46.22 4.42 25.37
C ALA A 4 45.45 4.69 24.07
N LYS A 5 44.95 3.62 23.42
CA LYS A 5 43.97 3.74 22.35
C LYS A 5 42.64 4.22 22.96
N LEU A 6 42.29 5.48 22.70
CA LEU A 6 40.91 5.97 22.84
C LEU A 6 40.04 5.23 21.80
N ALA A 7 39.28 4.25 22.22
CA ALA A 7 38.16 3.70 21.45
C ALA A 7 37.01 4.69 21.53
N THR A 8 36.83 5.50 20.50
CA THR A 8 35.61 6.29 20.31
C THR A 8 34.48 5.34 20.00
N ASN A 9 33.61 5.09 20.96
CA ASN A 9 32.30 4.52 20.75
C ASN A 9 31.48 5.50 19.93
N ILE A 10 31.46 5.32 18.61
CA ILE A 10 30.47 5.92 17.74
C ILE A 10 29.21 5.07 17.96
N GLU A 11 28.34 5.51 18.87
CA GLU A 11 26.96 5.02 18.91
C GLU A 11 26.35 5.32 17.57
N ASP A 12 25.94 4.26 16.86
CA ASP A 12 25.26 4.31 15.58
C ASP A 12 23.88 4.96 15.84
N PHE A 13 23.83 6.30 15.80
CA PHE A 13 22.58 7.04 15.82
C PHE A 13 21.84 6.72 14.53
N ASP A 14 20.92 5.72 14.58
CA ASP A 14 19.97 5.42 13.49
C ASP A 14 19.10 6.68 13.27
N TYR A 15 19.64 7.61 12.47
CA TYR A 15 19.00 8.88 12.16
C TYR A 15 17.79 8.64 11.28
N LYS A 16 16.62 8.47 11.91
CA LYS A 16 15.34 8.40 11.20
C LYS A 16 14.77 9.78 10.98
N VAL A 17 14.61 10.17 9.73
CA VAL A 17 13.91 11.41 9.34
C VAL A 17 12.55 11.47 10.05
N LEU A 18 12.20 12.62 10.65
CA LEU A 18 10.98 12.80 11.46
C LEU A 18 9.71 12.34 10.72
N ALA A 19 9.59 12.64 9.42
CA ALA A 19 8.48 12.20 8.58
C ALA A 19 8.33 10.67 8.50
N ARG A 20 9.42 9.93 8.68
CA ARG A 20 9.41 8.46 8.73
C ARG A 20 9.15 7.94 10.14
N LYS A 21 9.68 8.64 11.16
CA LYS A 21 9.51 8.31 12.57
C LYS A 21 8.05 8.44 13.01
N TYR A 22 7.36 9.49 12.56
CA TYR A 22 5.97 9.81 12.92
C TYR A 22 4.95 9.39 11.85
N ARG A 23 5.35 8.50 10.91
CA ARG A 23 4.41 7.98 9.90
C ARG A 23 3.29 7.19 10.61
N PRO A 24 2.01 7.51 10.34
CA PRO A 24 0.90 6.74 10.88
C PRO A 24 1.02 5.25 10.56
N ILE A 25 0.73 4.42 11.55
CA ILE A 25 0.84 2.96 11.43
C ILE A 25 -0.51 2.25 11.38
N ASP A 26 -1.57 2.94 11.78
CA ASP A 26 -2.95 2.46 11.78
C ASP A 26 -3.93 3.59 11.43
N PHE A 27 -5.21 3.26 11.30
CA PHE A 27 -6.25 4.24 10.99
C PHE A 27 -6.53 5.20 12.13
N ASN A 28 -6.27 4.82 13.38
CA ASN A 28 -6.52 5.66 14.55
C ASN A 28 -5.51 6.81 14.66
N THR A 29 -4.32 6.62 14.09
CA THR A 29 -3.25 7.62 14.04
C THR A 29 -3.32 8.53 12.81
N LEU A 30 -4.28 8.31 11.89
CA LEU A 30 -4.53 9.18 10.75
C LEU A 30 -5.29 10.43 11.18
N ILE A 31 -4.70 11.60 10.99
CA ILE A 31 -5.31 12.88 11.34
C ILE A 31 -6.14 13.40 10.17
N GLY A 32 -7.40 13.80 10.43
CA GLY A 32 -8.28 14.46 9.46
C GLY A 32 -8.81 13.56 8.34
N GLN A 33 -8.78 12.22 8.50
CA GLN A 33 -9.24 11.24 7.52
C GLN A 33 -10.49 10.47 8.01
N ASP A 34 -11.22 10.98 9.00
CA ASP A 34 -12.36 10.31 9.62
C ASP A 34 -13.43 9.80 8.65
N PRO A 35 -13.84 10.58 7.60
CA PRO A 35 -14.85 10.09 6.64
C PRO A 35 -14.38 8.87 5.85
N MET A 36 -13.10 8.85 5.46
CA MET A 36 -12.50 7.73 4.74
C MET A 36 -12.40 6.51 5.65
N VAL A 37 -11.90 6.68 6.88
CA VAL A 37 -11.77 5.61 7.87
C VAL A 37 -13.13 4.99 8.16
N ARG A 38 -14.20 5.81 8.33
CA ARG A 38 -15.57 5.34 8.55
C ARG A 38 -16.08 4.51 7.36
N THR A 39 -15.81 4.96 6.13
CA THR A 39 -16.21 4.23 4.92
C THR A 39 -15.51 2.87 4.83
N LEU A 40 -14.21 2.83 5.09
CA LEU A 40 -13.44 1.59 5.12
C LEU A 40 -13.94 0.66 6.22
N LYS A 41 -14.20 1.18 7.43
CA LYS A 41 -14.74 0.41 8.55
C LYS A 41 -16.03 -0.32 8.15
N ASN A 42 -16.98 0.40 7.57
CA ASN A 42 -18.24 -0.18 7.10
C ASN A 42 -18.00 -1.28 6.02
N ALA A 43 -17.03 -1.09 5.14
CA ALA A 43 -16.68 -2.07 4.11
C ALA A 43 -16.08 -3.35 4.71
N PHE A 44 -15.20 -3.23 5.71
CA PHE A 44 -14.63 -4.37 6.42
C PHE A 44 -15.70 -5.12 7.22
N GLU A 45 -16.53 -4.42 8.00
CA GLU A 45 -17.60 -5.02 8.82
C GLU A 45 -18.67 -5.72 7.99
N SER A 46 -19.00 -5.19 6.81
CA SER A 46 -19.97 -5.80 5.89
C SER A 46 -19.39 -6.91 4.99
N GLY A 47 -18.08 -7.13 5.02
CA GLY A 47 -17.39 -8.06 4.13
C GLY A 47 -17.40 -7.64 2.64
N ARG A 48 -17.81 -6.41 2.34
CA ARG A 48 -17.91 -5.87 0.98
C ARG A 48 -16.66 -5.05 0.62
N LEU A 49 -15.52 -5.72 0.60
CA LEU A 49 -14.24 -5.09 0.26
C LEU A 49 -14.13 -4.90 -1.25
N ALA A 50 -14.04 -3.66 -1.69
CA ALA A 50 -13.80 -3.34 -3.10
C ALA A 50 -12.52 -4.02 -3.62
N HIS A 51 -12.46 -4.28 -4.91
CA HIS A 51 -11.26 -4.81 -5.58
C HIS A 51 -10.28 -3.70 -5.93
N ALA A 52 -10.74 -2.45 -6.03
CA ALA A 52 -9.91 -1.29 -6.28
C ALA A 52 -10.31 -0.12 -5.38
N PHE A 53 -9.30 0.62 -4.91
CA PHE A 53 -9.44 1.85 -4.14
C PHE A 53 -8.67 2.96 -4.85
N ILE A 54 -9.20 4.18 -4.81
CA ILE A 54 -8.46 5.34 -5.28
C ILE A 54 -8.36 6.39 -4.17
N LEU A 55 -7.13 6.73 -3.82
CA LEU A 55 -6.79 7.74 -2.81
C LEU A 55 -6.41 9.04 -3.51
N THR A 56 -7.16 10.10 -3.25
CA THR A 56 -6.93 11.40 -3.87
C THR A 56 -6.55 12.45 -2.84
N GLY A 57 -5.76 13.42 -3.22
CA GLY A 57 -5.39 14.53 -2.35
C GLY A 57 -4.04 15.12 -2.69
N VAL A 58 -3.72 16.26 -2.10
CA VAL A 58 -2.45 16.97 -2.31
C VAL A 58 -1.25 16.14 -1.91
N ARG A 59 -0.07 16.52 -2.40
CA ARG A 59 1.18 15.86 -2.02
C ARG A 59 1.39 16.00 -0.50
N GLY A 60 1.86 14.94 0.14
CA GLY A 60 2.16 14.93 1.58
C GLY A 60 0.96 14.65 2.49
N VAL A 61 -0.29 14.53 1.98
CA VAL A 61 -1.47 14.25 2.81
C VAL A 61 -1.49 12.81 3.38
N GLY A 62 -0.54 11.97 2.99
CA GLY A 62 -0.43 10.60 3.51
C GLY A 62 -1.05 9.50 2.64
N LYS A 63 -1.33 9.74 1.35
CA LYS A 63 -1.94 8.73 0.44
C LYS A 63 -1.20 7.39 0.45
N THR A 64 0.11 7.38 0.23
CA THR A 64 0.93 6.17 0.23
C THR A 64 0.95 5.50 1.62
N THR A 65 0.94 6.30 2.69
CA THR A 65 0.83 5.79 4.06
C THR A 65 -0.51 5.10 4.27
N THR A 66 -1.60 5.73 3.87
CA THR A 66 -2.95 5.16 3.93
C THR A 66 -3.07 3.88 3.10
N ALA A 67 -2.47 3.85 1.89
CA ALA A 67 -2.42 2.65 1.06
C ALA A 67 -1.78 1.46 1.80
N ARG A 68 -0.66 1.68 2.48
CA ARG A 68 0.01 0.65 3.28
C ARG A 68 -0.81 0.22 4.49
N ILE A 69 -1.53 1.14 5.15
CA ILE A 69 -2.45 0.79 6.26
C ILE A 69 -3.60 -0.08 5.75
N ILE A 70 -4.18 0.24 4.58
CA ILE A 70 -5.20 -0.60 3.93
C ILE A 70 -4.62 -1.99 3.61
N ALA A 71 -3.42 -2.08 3.03
CA ALA A 71 -2.77 -3.35 2.74
C ALA A 71 -2.56 -4.20 4.00
N ARG A 72 -2.21 -3.56 5.13
CA ARG A 72 -2.11 -4.24 6.44
C ARG A 72 -3.46 -4.70 6.96
N ALA A 73 -4.49 -3.88 6.86
CA ALA A 73 -5.86 -4.23 7.25
C ALA A 73 -6.39 -5.43 6.48
N LEU A 74 -6.10 -5.50 5.17
CA LEU A 74 -6.48 -6.62 4.29
C LEU A 74 -5.74 -7.92 4.63
N ASN A 75 -4.47 -7.84 5.04
CA ASN A 75 -3.57 -8.98 5.19
C ASN A 75 -3.24 -9.34 6.65
N CYS A 76 -3.77 -8.60 7.61
CA CYS A 76 -3.58 -8.93 9.02
C CYS A 76 -4.19 -10.30 9.33
N VAL A 77 -3.44 -11.12 10.07
CA VAL A 77 -3.87 -12.44 10.53
C VAL A 77 -4.02 -12.53 12.05
N GLY A 78 -4.01 -11.36 12.72
CA GLY A 78 -4.04 -11.34 14.19
C GLY A 78 -2.69 -11.75 14.80
N ILE A 79 -2.61 -11.70 16.13
CA ILE A 79 -1.38 -12.08 16.86
C ILE A 79 -1.19 -13.59 16.86
N ASP A 80 -2.28 -14.33 16.87
CA ASP A 80 -2.36 -15.79 16.90
C ASP A 80 -2.35 -16.45 15.51
N GLY A 81 -2.36 -15.64 14.44
CA GLY A 81 -2.35 -16.11 13.06
C GLY A 81 -3.71 -16.59 12.54
N SER A 82 -4.78 -16.51 13.32
CA SER A 82 -6.13 -16.97 12.97
C SER A 82 -7.13 -15.86 12.63
N GLY A 83 -6.70 -14.58 12.74
CA GLY A 83 -7.55 -13.41 12.52
C GLY A 83 -7.93 -13.19 11.06
N ASP A 84 -9.08 -12.57 10.84
CA ASP A 84 -9.56 -12.12 9.54
C ASP A 84 -9.09 -10.70 9.20
N ALA A 85 -9.34 -10.29 7.94
CA ALA A 85 -9.11 -8.91 7.50
C ALA A 85 -9.87 -7.94 8.42
N SER A 86 -9.19 -6.95 8.96
CA SER A 86 -9.72 -6.05 9.98
C SER A 86 -9.27 -4.62 9.77
N ILE A 87 -10.17 -3.67 10.03
CA ILE A 87 -9.84 -2.24 10.03
C ILE A 87 -8.79 -1.90 11.11
N GLU A 88 -8.63 -2.75 12.11
CA GLU A 88 -7.63 -2.59 13.18
C GLU A 88 -6.52 -3.64 13.02
N PRO A 89 -5.55 -3.42 12.13
CA PRO A 89 -4.44 -4.36 11.96
C PRO A 89 -3.61 -4.43 13.24
N CYS A 90 -3.28 -5.65 13.70
CA CYS A 90 -2.60 -5.86 14.99
C CYS A 90 -1.19 -5.26 15.07
N GLY A 91 -0.55 -4.96 13.94
CA GLY A 91 0.81 -4.38 13.88
C GLY A 91 1.95 -5.31 14.29
N LYS A 92 1.65 -6.51 14.78
CA LYS A 92 2.63 -7.44 15.36
C LYS A 92 2.82 -8.73 14.57
N CYS A 93 1.78 -9.18 13.84
CA CYS A 93 1.90 -10.38 13.01
C CYS A 93 2.89 -10.16 11.85
N GLU A 94 3.40 -11.26 11.30
CA GLU A 94 4.41 -11.23 10.23
C GLU A 94 3.97 -10.38 9.04
N PRO A 95 2.75 -10.52 8.44
CA PRO A 95 2.31 -9.65 7.36
C PRO A 95 2.29 -8.16 7.74
N CYS A 96 1.85 -7.80 8.95
CA CYS A 96 1.81 -6.42 9.39
C CYS A 96 3.21 -5.79 9.47
N GLN A 97 4.19 -6.51 9.98
CA GLN A 97 5.57 -6.05 10.08
C GLN A 97 6.21 -5.97 8.69
N ALA A 98 6.07 -7.02 7.90
CA ALA A 98 6.64 -7.09 6.55
C ALA A 98 6.11 -5.97 5.63
N ILE A 99 4.81 -5.63 5.70
CA ILE A 99 4.23 -4.51 4.95
C ILE A 99 4.79 -3.17 5.46
N SER A 100 4.94 -2.99 6.76
CA SER A 100 5.50 -1.76 7.34
C SER A 100 6.94 -1.51 6.88
N GLU A 101 7.71 -2.57 6.72
CA GLU A 101 9.10 -2.57 6.26
C GLU A 101 9.22 -2.56 4.71
N GLY A 102 8.11 -2.78 3.99
CA GLY A 102 8.10 -2.84 2.53
C GLY A 102 8.74 -4.11 1.96
N ARG A 103 8.75 -5.21 2.69
CA ARG A 103 9.38 -6.48 2.30
C ARG A 103 8.41 -7.63 2.00
N LEU A 104 7.10 -7.42 2.16
CA LEU A 104 6.12 -8.45 1.84
C LEU A 104 5.97 -8.61 0.33
N VAL A 105 6.29 -9.80 -0.19
CA VAL A 105 6.27 -10.12 -1.63
C VAL A 105 4.88 -9.97 -2.25
N ASP A 106 3.82 -10.20 -1.47
CA ASP A 106 2.44 -10.09 -1.93
C ASP A 106 1.90 -8.64 -1.91
N VAL A 107 2.69 -7.66 -1.47
CA VAL A 107 2.35 -6.23 -1.52
C VAL A 107 3.38 -5.50 -2.35
N LEU A 108 3.01 -5.23 -3.59
CA LEU A 108 3.88 -4.57 -4.56
C LEU A 108 3.54 -3.08 -4.61
N GLU A 109 4.56 -2.25 -4.41
CA GLU A 109 4.44 -0.79 -4.50
C GLU A 109 5.21 -0.29 -5.71
N MET A 110 4.53 0.45 -6.57
CA MET A 110 5.08 1.04 -7.79
C MET A 110 4.79 2.53 -7.80
N ASP A 111 5.79 3.34 -8.09
CA ASP A 111 5.63 4.77 -8.38
C ASP A 111 5.52 4.96 -9.89
N ALA A 112 4.35 5.39 -10.35
CA ALA A 112 4.09 5.64 -11.76
C ALA A 112 4.85 6.86 -12.31
N ALA A 113 5.43 7.71 -11.47
CA ALA A 113 6.28 8.80 -11.92
C ALA A 113 7.65 8.28 -12.43
N SER A 114 8.14 7.18 -11.87
CA SER A 114 9.39 6.53 -12.27
C SER A 114 9.20 5.37 -13.26
N ARG A 115 8.00 4.78 -13.31
CA ARG A 115 7.63 3.63 -14.15
C ARG A 115 6.33 3.93 -14.91
N THR A 116 6.43 4.69 -15.98
CA THR A 116 5.28 5.17 -16.79
C THR A 116 4.92 4.23 -17.94
N GLY A 117 5.77 3.26 -18.22
CA GLY A 117 5.71 2.41 -19.41
C GLY A 117 4.59 1.38 -19.36
N VAL A 118 4.16 0.96 -20.55
CA VAL A 118 3.18 -0.14 -20.68
C VAL A 118 3.78 -1.47 -20.26
N ASP A 119 5.08 -1.65 -20.42
CA ASP A 119 5.76 -2.91 -20.10
C ASP A 119 5.91 -3.09 -18.58
N ASP A 120 6.16 -2.02 -17.82
CA ASP A 120 6.14 -2.04 -16.36
C ASP A 120 4.77 -2.51 -15.82
N VAL A 121 3.69 -2.00 -16.42
CA VAL A 121 2.32 -2.36 -16.03
C VAL A 121 1.97 -3.79 -16.49
N ARG A 122 2.47 -4.24 -17.64
CA ARG A 122 2.28 -5.62 -18.11
C ARG A 122 2.95 -6.63 -17.18
N GLU A 123 4.17 -6.37 -16.73
CA GLU A 123 4.86 -7.20 -15.75
C GLU A 123 4.04 -7.33 -14.45
N LEU A 124 3.48 -6.20 -13.98
CA LEU A 124 2.59 -6.18 -12.83
C LEU A 124 1.33 -7.03 -13.08
N ILE A 125 0.67 -6.89 -14.26
CA ILE A 125 -0.54 -7.64 -14.62
C ILE A 125 -0.26 -9.13 -14.76
N ASP A 126 0.87 -9.52 -15.29
CA ASP A 126 1.23 -10.94 -15.38
C ASP A 126 1.34 -11.59 -14.00
N GLY A 127 1.80 -10.81 -13.01
CA GLY A 127 1.80 -11.20 -11.61
C GLY A 127 0.43 -11.41 -10.99
N VAL A 128 -0.63 -10.75 -11.51
CA VAL A 128 -2.01 -10.81 -10.98
C VAL A 128 -2.61 -12.22 -11.08
N ARG A 129 -2.20 -13.01 -12.07
CA ARG A 129 -2.72 -14.38 -12.28
C ARG A 129 -2.32 -15.36 -11.19
N TYR A 130 -1.25 -15.07 -10.48
CA TYR A 130 -0.72 -15.95 -9.44
C TYR A 130 -1.32 -15.59 -8.08
N LYS A 131 -1.71 -16.62 -7.32
CA LYS A 131 -2.17 -16.46 -5.94
C LYS A 131 -1.08 -15.86 -5.06
N PRO A 132 -1.45 -15.21 -3.94
CA PRO A 132 -0.49 -14.78 -2.92
C PRO A 132 0.36 -15.95 -2.42
N VAL A 133 1.61 -15.68 -2.06
CA VAL A 133 2.54 -16.68 -1.52
C VAL A 133 2.29 -16.91 -0.04
N SER A 134 2.10 -15.84 0.72
CA SER A 134 1.97 -15.89 2.19
C SER A 134 0.83 -15.02 2.74
N ALA A 135 0.37 -14.05 1.97
CA ALA A 135 -0.69 -13.14 2.39
C ALA A 135 -2.09 -13.64 2.00
N ARG A 136 -3.14 -13.02 2.52
CA ARG A 136 -4.53 -13.28 2.12
C ARG A 136 -4.85 -12.68 0.77
N PHE A 137 -4.40 -11.46 0.53
CA PHE A 137 -4.58 -10.74 -0.72
C PHE A 137 -3.24 -10.29 -1.29
N LYS A 138 -3.14 -10.37 -2.61
CA LYS A 138 -2.09 -9.73 -3.38
C LYS A 138 -2.49 -8.28 -3.62
N VAL A 139 -1.72 -7.34 -3.08
CA VAL A 139 -2.07 -5.92 -3.11
C VAL A 139 -1.09 -5.17 -3.99
N TYR A 140 -1.63 -4.43 -4.95
CA TYR A 140 -0.86 -3.57 -5.85
C TYR A 140 -1.12 -2.11 -5.50
N ILE A 141 -0.10 -1.43 -4.99
CA ILE A 141 -0.13 0.00 -4.68
C ILE A 141 0.54 0.74 -5.83
N ILE A 142 -0.21 1.58 -6.54
CA ILE A 142 0.32 2.40 -7.64
C ILE A 142 0.21 3.86 -7.23
N ASP A 143 1.35 4.45 -6.89
CA ASP A 143 1.42 5.86 -6.52
C ASP A 143 1.53 6.75 -7.76
N GLU A 144 0.99 7.97 -7.66
CA GLU A 144 0.87 8.96 -8.75
C GLU A 144 0.35 8.35 -10.06
N VAL A 145 -0.69 7.51 -9.95
CA VAL A 145 -1.25 6.72 -11.06
C VAL A 145 -1.58 7.55 -12.31
N HIS A 146 -1.88 8.85 -12.17
CA HIS A 146 -2.12 9.78 -13.28
C HIS A 146 -0.91 9.97 -14.22
N MET A 147 0.29 9.53 -13.79
CA MET A 147 1.52 9.57 -14.61
C MET A 147 1.63 8.40 -15.58
N LEU A 148 0.79 7.37 -15.44
CA LEU A 148 0.77 6.25 -16.37
C LEU A 148 0.41 6.71 -17.78
N SER A 149 1.05 6.11 -18.78
CA SER A 149 0.67 6.30 -20.18
C SER A 149 -0.74 5.78 -20.46
N ARG A 150 -1.38 6.29 -21.51
CA ARG A 150 -2.71 5.82 -21.94
C ARG A 150 -2.71 4.31 -22.23
N ASN A 151 -1.64 3.79 -22.82
CA ASN A 151 -1.50 2.37 -23.11
C ASN A 151 -1.36 1.52 -21.84
N ALA A 152 -0.69 2.04 -20.82
CA ALA A 152 -0.58 1.40 -19.50
C ALA A 152 -1.95 1.34 -18.80
N PHE A 153 -2.74 2.42 -18.83
CA PHE A 153 -4.13 2.39 -18.34
C PHE A 153 -4.99 1.36 -19.09
N ASN A 154 -4.91 1.31 -20.42
CA ASN A 154 -5.66 0.34 -21.21
C ASN A 154 -5.30 -1.11 -20.87
N ALA A 155 -4.04 -1.38 -20.55
CA ALA A 155 -3.61 -2.71 -20.09
C ALA A 155 -4.24 -3.10 -18.74
N LEU A 156 -4.41 -2.13 -17.82
CA LEU A 156 -5.06 -2.36 -16.51
C LEU A 156 -6.56 -2.61 -16.62
N LEU A 157 -7.25 -2.02 -17.62
CA LEU A 157 -8.72 -2.04 -17.69
C LEU A 157 -9.30 -3.46 -17.63
N LYS A 158 -8.75 -4.40 -18.39
CA LYS A 158 -9.24 -5.80 -18.41
C LYS A 158 -9.18 -6.43 -17.00
N THR A 159 -8.10 -6.19 -16.28
CA THR A 159 -7.93 -6.73 -14.93
C THR A 159 -8.83 -6.04 -13.91
N LEU A 160 -9.15 -4.76 -14.12
CA LEU A 160 -10.07 -4.02 -13.26
C LEU A 160 -11.55 -4.39 -13.54
N GLU A 161 -11.86 -4.86 -14.76
CA GLU A 161 -13.20 -5.35 -15.12
C GLU A 161 -13.49 -6.73 -14.54
N GLU A 162 -12.49 -7.61 -14.58
CA GLU A 162 -12.57 -8.99 -14.10
C GLU A 162 -11.43 -9.31 -13.13
N PRO A 163 -11.41 -8.66 -11.94
CA PRO A 163 -10.32 -8.85 -11.00
C PRO A 163 -10.41 -10.22 -10.32
N PRO A 164 -9.28 -10.96 -10.21
CA PRO A 164 -9.26 -12.16 -9.39
C PRO A 164 -9.60 -11.83 -7.93
N ALA A 165 -10.34 -12.70 -7.26
CA ALA A 165 -10.83 -12.47 -5.89
C ALA A 165 -9.70 -12.19 -4.87
N HIS A 166 -8.50 -12.73 -5.12
CA HIS A 166 -7.32 -12.58 -4.27
C HIS A 166 -6.52 -11.30 -4.54
N VAL A 167 -6.95 -10.46 -5.49
CA VAL A 167 -6.21 -9.25 -5.89
C VAL A 167 -6.94 -7.99 -5.43
N LYS A 168 -6.16 -7.04 -4.94
CA LYS A 168 -6.63 -5.70 -4.57
C LYS A 168 -5.71 -4.65 -5.17
N PHE A 169 -6.30 -3.61 -5.75
CA PHE A 169 -5.57 -2.44 -6.26
C PHE A 169 -5.78 -1.24 -5.34
N ILE A 170 -4.74 -0.48 -5.09
CA ILE A 170 -4.80 0.79 -4.38
C ILE A 170 -4.07 1.83 -5.22
N PHE A 171 -4.81 2.71 -5.85
CA PHE A 171 -4.27 3.82 -6.63
C PHE A 171 -4.15 5.06 -5.76
N ALA A 172 -3.06 5.78 -5.88
CA ALA A 172 -2.91 7.09 -5.27
C ALA A 172 -2.64 8.14 -6.35
N THR A 173 -3.24 9.32 -6.22
CA THR A 173 -3.06 10.40 -7.18
C THR A 173 -3.21 11.77 -6.55
N THR A 174 -2.45 12.74 -7.05
CA THR A 174 -2.65 14.17 -6.78
C THR A 174 -3.61 14.80 -7.78
N GLU A 175 -3.83 14.18 -8.94
CA GLU A 175 -4.60 14.74 -10.07
C GLU A 175 -5.65 13.76 -10.60
N ILE A 176 -6.75 13.62 -9.85
CA ILE A 176 -7.85 12.71 -10.21
C ILE A 176 -8.42 12.98 -11.62
N ARG A 177 -8.43 14.23 -12.06
CA ARG A 177 -8.95 14.61 -13.39
C ARG A 177 -8.13 14.07 -14.56
N LYS A 178 -6.88 13.68 -14.33
CA LYS A 178 -6.02 13.04 -15.34
C LYS A 178 -6.23 11.52 -15.44
N VAL A 179 -6.87 10.91 -14.45
CA VAL A 179 -7.19 9.48 -14.49
C VAL A 179 -8.37 9.27 -15.43
N PRO A 180 -8.27 8.33 -16.40
CA PRO A 180 -9.35 8.06 -17.33
C PRO A 180 -10.66 7.67 -16.63
N VAL A 181 -11.79 8.22 -17.12
CA VAL A 181 -13.12 7.92 -16.58
C VAL A 181 -13.43 6.42 -16.64
N THR A 182 -12.92 5.72 -17.63
CA THR A 182 -13.03 4.26 -17.77
C THR A 182 -12.40 3.49 -16.59
N VAL A 183 -11.35 4.03 -15.96
CA VAL A 183 -10.74 3.47 -14.76
C VAL A 183 -11.55 3.85 -13.51
N LEU A 184 -12.03 5.09 -13.44
CA LEU A 184 -12.81 5.61 -12.29
C LEU A 184 -14.20 4.95 -12.16
N SER A 185 -14.70 4.37 -13.23
CA SER A 185 -16.03 3.73 -13.26
C SER A 185 -16.01 2.25 -12.84
N ARG A 186 -14.83 1.70 -12.51
CA ARG A 186 -14.61 0.31 -12.10
C ARG A 186 -14.28 0.24 -10.62
#